data_2081c5f31fce7e85403ccdefc0b47ddb
#
_entry.id   2081c5f31fce7e85403ccdefc0b47ddb
#
_cell.length_a   1.000
_cell.length_b   1.000
_cell.length_c   1.000
_cell.angle_alpha   90.00
_cell.angle_beta   90.00
_cell.angle_gamma   90.00
#
_symmetry.space_group_name_H-M   'P 1'
#
loop_
_entity.id
_entity.type
_entity.pdbx_description
1 polymer ?
#
loop_
_entity_poly.entity_id
_entity_poly.type
_entity_poly.pdbx_seq_one_letter_code
_entity_poly.pdbx_strand_id
1 'polypeptide(L)'
;MQKEKWLLSLPFLGLIVLVIVLYILQLTSYSGFSALSDLTFMDKTTILLTFALAVFAAIEGFSTFKRASTEAKRHLVEDARNELEKAYGPLYMLLNKPSKDDNALLWLDFDERKKIDEIIATYPFMFPSQITEMWQQKIRNLASTLETSGSKSSKYELKLDVYKELRSMINEEYISRVKNYRELLES
;
A
#
# COMPACT_ATOMS: atom_id res chain seq x y z
N MET A 1 23.19 -1.87 -5.20
CA MET A 1 24.39 -2.54 -4.66
C MET A 1 25.27 -1.69 -3.75
N GLN A 2 25.21 -0.35 -3.72
CA GLN A 2 26.08 0.46 -2.86
C GLN A 2 25.52 0.74 -1.45
N LYS A 3 24.21 0.60 -1.23
CA LYS A 3 23.55 0.86 0.07
C LYS A 3 23.74 -0.25 1.11
N GLU A 4 24.03 -1.48 0.69
CA GLU A 4 24.23 -2.61 1.65
C GLU A 4 25.55 -2.57 2.39
N LYS A 5 26.57 -1.94 1.83
CA LYS A 5 27.88 -1.83 2.49
C LYS A 5 27.86 -0.93 3.73
N TRP A 6 26.93 0.03 3.81
CA TRP A 6 26.77 0.90 4.98
C TRP A 6 26.06 0.22 6.16
N LEU A 7 25.21 -0.75 5.88
CA LEU A 7 24.48 -1.50 6.92
C LEU A 7 25.38 -2.45 7.72
N LEU A 8 26.44 -2.97 7.09
CA LEU A 8 27.47 -3.80 7.76
C LEU A 8 28.47 -2.95 8.57
N SER A 9 28.57 -1.65 8.29
CA SER A 9 29.48 -0.75 9.04
C SER A 9 28.83 -0.19 10.32
N LEU A 10 27.50 -0.24 10.47
CA LEU A 10 26.80 0.29 11.65
C LEU A 10 27.19 -0.41 12.96
N PRO A 11 27.22 -1.76 13.06
CA PRO A 11 27.69 -2.45 14.26
C PRO A 11 29.18 -2.18 14.53
N PHE A 12 30.01 -2.01 13.50
CA PHE A 12 31.40 -1.62 13.64
C PHE A 12 31.57 -0.19 14.19
N LEU A 13 30.73 0.74 13.73
CA LEU A 13 30.69 2.11 14.22
C LEU A 13 30.27 2.15 15.70
N GLY A 14 29.27 1.34 16.08
CA GLY A 14 28.84 1.17 17.46
C GLY A 14 29.96 0.65 18.37
N LEU A 15 30.75 -0.32 17.89
CA LEU A 15 31.89 -0.88 18.62
C LEU A 15 33.01 0.15 18.77
N ILE A 16 33.28 0.95 17.76
CA ILE A 16 34.26 2.05 17.81
C ILE A 16 33.83 3.13 18.81
N VAL A 17 32.56 3.53 18.77
CA VAL A 17 32.00 4.51 19.74
C VAL A 17 32.09 3.94 21.16
N LEU A 18 31.80 2.66 21.35
CA LEU A 18 31.94 1.99 22.64
C LEU A 18 33.39 2.04 23.15
N VAL A 19 34.37 1.71 22.32
CA VAL A 19 35.81 1.76 22.67
C VAL A 19 36.24 3.19 23.02
N ILE A 20 35.74 4.20 22.26
CA ILE A 20 36.04 5.60 22.55
C ILE A 20 35.42 6.02 23.90
N VAL A 21 34.18 5.63 24.18
CA VAL A 21 33.51 5.95 25.46
C VAL A 21 34.23 5.27 26.61
N LEU A 22 34.65 4.02 26.45
CA LEU A 22 35.49 3.30 27.44
C LEU A 22 36.81 4.04 27.70
N TYR A 23 37.46 4.50 26.65
CA TYR A 23 38.72 5.22 26.75
C TYR A 23 38.55 6.60 27.43
N ILE A 24 37.48 7.35 27.09
CA ILE A 24 37.17 8.62 27.75
C ILE A 24 36.85 8.42 29.23
N LEU A 25 36.06 7.39 29.58
CA LEU A 25 35.76 7.07 30.98
C LEU A 25 37.00 6.64 31.78
N GLN A 26 37.93 5.99 31.13
CA GLN A 26 39.22 5.62 31.76
C GLN A 26 40.09 6.87 32.00
N LEU A 27 40.08 7.84 31.07
CA LEU A 27 40.75 9.12 31.22
C LEU A 27 40.10 10.03 32.27
N THR A 28 38.76 10.07 32.36
CA THR A 28 38.05 10.88 33.35
C THR A 28 38.10 10.30 34.77
N SER A 29 38.44 9.03 34.91
CA SER A 29 38.75 8.46 36.23
C SER A 29 39.97 9.10 36.89
N TYR A 30 40.80 9.81 36.12
CA TYR A 30 41.98 10.54 36.60
C TYR A 30 41.68 11.98 37.03
N SER A 31 40.55 12.56 36.69
CA SER A 31 40.27 13.96 37.00
C SER A 31 38.81 14.20 37.43
N GLY A 32 38.51 14.02 38.72
CA GLY A 32 37.55 14.87 39.36
C GLY A 32 36.07 14.42 39.47
N PHE A 33 35.68 13.20 39.07
CA PHE A 33 34.34 12.68 39.37
C PHE A 33 34.38 11.84 40.66
N SER A 34 34.29 12.49 41.80
CA SER A 34 34.38 11.85 43.13
C SER A 34 33.33 10.78 43.40
N ALA A 35 32.13 10.88 42.76
CA ALA A 35 31.07 9.88 42.90
C ALA A 35 31.37 8.54 42.18
N LEU A 36 32.27 8.51 41.21
CA LEU A 36 32.71 7.28 40.53
C LEU A 36 33.97 6.67 41.12
N SER A 37 34.68 7.42 41.96
CA SER A 37 35.91 6.94 42.62
C SER A 37 35.65 5.85 43.64
N ASP A 38 34.49 5.86 44.30
CA ASP A 38 34.14 4.92 45.37
C ASP A 38 33.55 3.60 44.84
N LEU A 39 33.29 3.50 43.53
CA LEU A 39 32.81 2.26 42.90
C LEU A 39 33.95 1.29 42.66
N THR A 40 33.71 0.02 42.95
CA THR A 40 34.69 -1.05 42.65
C THR A 40 34.90 -1.17 41.14
N PHE A 41 36.04 -1.73 40.72
CA PHE A 41 36.28 -1.98 39.28
C PHE A 41 35.19 -2.81 38.62
N MET A 42 34.61 -3.76 39.35
CA MET A 42 33.51 -4.61 38.87
C MET A 42 32.22 -3.79 38.61
N ASP A 43 31.90 -2.85 39.49
CA ASP A 43 30.71 -2.00 39.33
C ASP A 43 30.82 -1.09 38.11
N LYS A 44 31.98 -0.49 37.88
CA LYS A 44 32.26 0.34 36.71
C LYS A 44 32.14 -0.45 35.42
N THR A 45 32.64 -1.68 35.41
CA THR A 45 32.60 -2.58 34.25
C THR A 45 31.14 -3.00 33.96
N THR A 46 30.37 -3.29 34.99
CA THR A 46 28.94 -3.67 34.87
C THR A 46 28.09 -2.51 34.32
N ILE A 47 28.28 -1.29 34.83
CA ILE A 47 27.58 -0.09 34.32
C ILE A 47 27.90 0.13 32.85
N LEU A 48 29.15 0.04 32.46
CA LEU A 48 29.58 0.20 31.08
C LEU A 48 29.01 -0.87 30.17
N LEU A 49 29.01 -2.11 30.57
CA LEU A 49 28.45 -3.22 29.78
C LEU A 49 26.94 -3.04 29.61
N THR A 50 26.25 -2.66 30.67
CA THR A 50 24.80 -2.40 30.63
C THR A 50 24.46 -1.24 29.68
N PHE A 51 25.22 -0.15 29.74
CA PHE A 51 25.07 0.97 28.83
C PHE A 51 25.35 0.56 27.38
N ALA A 52 26.38 -0.20 27.11
CA ALA A 52 26.72 -0.70 25.79
C ALA A 52 25.62 -1.60 25.23
N LEU A 53 25.09 -2.50 26.04
CA LEU A 53 23.93 -3.33 25.64
C LEU A 53 22.69 -2.53 25.37
N ALA A 54 22.39 -1.49 26.15
CA ALA A 54 21.26 -0.61 25.93
C ALA A 54 21.39 0.17 24.61
N VAL A 55 22.59 0.70 24.31
CA VAL A 55 22.85 1.38 23.02
C VAL A 55 22.74 0.42 21.85
N PHE A 56 23.28 -0.80 21.98
CA PHE A 56 23.16 -1.82 20.94
C PHE A 56 21.71 -2.22 20.68
N ALA A 57 20.92 -2.45 21.74
CA ALA A 57 19.51 -2.76 21.65
C ALA A 57 18.71 -1.62 20.99
N ALA A 58 19.03 -0.36 21.29
CA ALA A 58 18.40 0.80 20.67
C ALA A 58 18.71 0.89 19.17
N ILE A 59 19.95 0.62 18.75
CA ILE A 59 20.38 0.61 17.35
C ILE A 59 19.67 -0.53 16.59
N GLU A 60 19.63 -1.74 17.15
CA GLU A 60 18.91 -2.86 16.55
C GLU A 60 17.41 -2.61 16.47
N GLY A 61 16.80 -2.08 17.53
CA GLY A 61 15.39 -1.71 17.55
C GLY A 61 15.06 -0.69 16.46
N PHE A 62 15.87 0.35 16.31
CA PHE A 62 15.69 1.35 15.26
C PHE A 62 15.86 0.77 13.84
N SER A 63 16.86 -0.09 13.66
CA SER A 63 17.10 -0.79 12.38
C SER A 63 15.92 -1.70 12.00
N THR A 64 15.40 -2.45 12.96
CA THR A 64 14.25 -3.33 12.77
C THR A 64 12.98 -2.53 12.46
N PHE A 65 12.74 -1.44 13.20
CA PHE A 65 11.63 -0.53 12.94
C PHE A 65 11.69 0.06 11.52
N LYS A 66 12.86 0.52 11.09
CA LYS A 66 13.05 1.06 9.74
C LYS A 66 12.80 0.01 8.65
N ARG A 67 13.25 -1.24 8.86
CA ARG A 67 12.97 -2.33 7.92
C ARG A 67 11.48 -2.63 7.85
N ALA A 68 10.82 -2.80 8.99
CA ALA A 68 9.39 -3.04 9.05
C ALA A 68 8.57 -1.94 8.39
N SER A 69 8.93 -0.66 8.61
CA SER A 69 8.28 0.48 7.95
C SER A 69 8.47 0.46 6.43
N THR A 70 9.66 0.10 5.95
CA THR A 70 9.95 0.01 4.51
C THR A 70 9.20 -1.15 3.85
N GLU A 71 9.10 -2.30 4.52
CA GLU A 71 8.32 -3.45 4.06
C GLU A 71 6.83 -3.16 4.04
N ALA A 72 6.30 -2.54 5.09
CA ALA A 72 4.90 -2.12 5.14
C ALA A 72 4.55 -1.16 3.98
N LYS A 73 5.41 -0.18 3.71
CA LYS A 73 5.24 0.72 2.57
C LYS A 73 5.26 -0.03 1.24
N ARG A 74 6.19 -0.99 1.07
CA ARG A 74 6.27 -1.81 -0.14
C ARG A 74 4.98 -2.60 -0.37
N HIS A 75 4.42 -3.21 0.67
CA HIS A 75 3.14 -3.92 0.58
C HIS A 75 1.99 -2.98 0.18
N LEU A 76 1.91 -1.78 0.78
CA LEU A 76 0.88 -0.80 0.39
C LEU A 76 0.98 -0.39 -1.08
N VAL A 77 2.19 -0.18 -1.59
CA VAL A 77 2.42 0.15 -3.01
C VAL A 77 2.04 -1.03 -3.91
N GLU A 78 2.38 -2.25 -3.52
CA GLU A 78 2.05 -3.46 -4.27
C GLU A 78 0.54 -3.73 -4.29
N ASP A 79 -0.14 -3.55 -3.16
CA ASP A 79 -1.60 -3.68 -3.06
C ASP A 79 -2.31 -2.64 -3.93
N ALA A 80 -1.92 -1.37 -3.84
CA ALA A 80 -2.48 -0.32 -4.67
C ALA A 80 -2.24 -0.56 -6.18
N ARG A 81 -1.07 -1.08 -6.54
CA ARG A 81 -0.76 -1.49 -7.91
C ARG A 81 -1.65 -2.65 -8.37
N ASN A 82 -1.80 -3.68 -7.53
CA ASN A 82 -2.65 -4.84 -7.83
C ASN A 82 -4.12 -4.44 -8.03
N GLU A 83 -4.65 -3.52 -7.21
CA GLU A 83 -5.99 -2.98 -7.39
C GLU A 83 -6.15 -2.30 -8.76
N LEU A 84 -5.19 -1.46 -9.13
CA LEU A 84 -5.23 -0.77 -10.42
C LEU A 84 -5.07 -1.73 -11.61
N GLU A 85 -4.11 -2.65 -11.57
CA GLU A 85 -3.81 -3.53 -12.70
C GLU A 85 -4.84 -4.64 -12.90
N LYS A 86 -5.40 -5.19 -11.81
CA LYS A 86 -6.28 -6.37 -11.88
C LYS A 86 -7.76 -6.05 -11.84
N ALA A 87 -8.14 -4.95 -11.20
CA ALA A 87 -9.55 -4.63 -11.01
C ALA A 87 -9.97 -3.35 -11.76
N TYR A 88 -9.51 -2.19 -11.32
CA TYR A 88 -9.99 -0.91 -11.84
C TYR A 88 -9.53 -0.59 -13.26
N GLY A 89 -8.28 -0.89 -13.62
CA GLY A 89 -7.75 -0.62 -14.95
C GLY A 89 -8.50 -1.37 -16.07
N PRO A 90 -8.67 -2.69 -15.97
CA PRO A 90 -9.45 -3.45 -16.94
C PRO A 90 -10.91 -2.98 -17.02
N LEU A 91 -11.56 -2.70 -15.89
CA LEU A 91 -12.92 -2.15 -15.87
C LEU A 91 -13.00 -0.78 -16.53
N TYR A 92 -12.10 0.13 -16.18
CA TYR A 92 -12.01 1.45 -16.77
C TYR A 92 -11.86 1.37 -18.30
N MET A 93 -11.00 0.50 -18.79
CA MET A 93 -10.78 0.29 -20.23
C MET A 93 -12.02 -0.26 -20.93
N LEU A 94 -12.70 -1.23 -20.33
CA LEU A 94 -13.93 -1.80 -20.89
C LEU A 94 -15.06 -0.77 -20.98
N LEU A 95 -15.23 0.05 -19.93
CA LEU A 95 -16.30 1.04 -19.85
C LEU A 95 -16.02 2.33 -20.65
N ASN A 96 -14.76 2.64 -20.94
CA ASN A 96 -14.34 3.84 -21.67
C ASN A 96 -13.82 3.55 -23.08
N LYS A 97 -14.12 2.38 -23.63
CA LYS A 97 -13.74 2.02 -24.99
C LYS A 97 -14.32 3.04 -26.00
N PRO A 98 -13.49 3.62 -26.87
CA PRO A 98 -13.97 4.57 -27.85
C PRO A 98 -14.96 3.85 -28.79
N SER A 99 -16.18 4.30 -28.75
CA SER A 99 -17.23 3.84 -29.67
C SER A 99 -17.34 4.81 -30.85
N LYS A 100 -17.59 4.28 -32.05
CA LYS A 100 -17.82 5.11 -33.24
C LYS A 100 -19.13 5.93 -33.20
N ASP A 101 -20.06 5.49 -32.34
CA ASP A 101 -21.32 6.14 -32.09
C ASP A 101 -21.49 6.38 -30.58
N ASP A 102 -21.81 7.61 -30.18
CA ASP A 102 -22.11 7.94 -28.78
C ASP A 102 -23.25 7.09 -28.20
N ASN A 103 -24.13 6.56 -29.07
CA ASN A 103 -25.20 5.64 -28.71
C ASN A 103 -24.75 4.16 -28.62
N ALA A 104 -23.61 3.81 -29.17
CA ALA A 104 -23.11 2.42 -29.16
C ALA A 104 -22.45 2.00 -27.82
N LEU A 105 -22.25 2.94 -26.89
CA LEU A 105 -21.86 2.66 -25.50
C LEU A 105 -22.88 1.81 -24.72
N LEU A 106 -24.08 1.62 -25.28
CA LEU A 106 -25.13 0.78 -24.71
C LEU A 106 -24.93 -0.72 -24.90
N TRP A 107 -23.98 -1.09 -25.73
CA TRP A 107 -23.79 -2.48 -26.12
C TRP A 107 -22.42 -2.98 -25.70
N LEU A 108 -22.24 -3.17 -24.39
CA LEU A 108 -21.29 -4.16 -23.97
C LEU A 108 -21.71 -5.46 -24.64
N ASP A 109 -20.86 -6.00 -25.47
CA ASP A 109 -21.09 -7.29 -26.07
C ASP A 109 -21.12 -8.36 -24.95
N PHE A 110 -21.57 -9.56 -25.27
CA PHE A 110 -21.68 -10.65 -24.31
C PHE A 110 -20.32 -10.94 -23.64
N ASP A 111 -19.24 -10.91 -24.39
CA ASP A 111 -17.90 -11.21 -23.88
C ASP A 111 -17.37 -10.09 -22.95
N GLU A 112 -17.69 -8.85 -23.24
CA GLU A 112 -17.37 -7.71 -22.38
C GLU A 112 -18.12 -7.75 -21.05
N ARG A 113 -19.41 -8.08 -21.09
CA ARG A 113 -20.22 -8.29 -19.87
C ARG A 113 -19.67 -9.43 -19.03
N LYS A 114 -19.32 -10.54 -19.66
CA LYS A 114 -18.70 -11.68 -18.99
C LYS A 114 -17.39 -11.30 -18.32
N LYS A 115 -16.53 -10.53 -18.97
CA LYS A 115 -15.29 -10.02 -18.38
C LYS A 115 -15.53 -9.12 -17.16
N ILE A 116 -16.54 -8.26 -17.20
CA ILE A 116 -16.91 -7.43 -16.06
C ILE A 116 -17.41 -8.31 -14.89
N ASP A 117 -18.26 -9.29 -15.17
CA ASP A 117 -18.71 -10.27 -14.17
C ASP A 117 -17.52 -11.01 -13.53
N GLU A 118 -16.57 -11.45 -14.35
CA GLU A 118 -15.38 -12.15 -13.88
C GLU A 118 -14.50 -11.24 -13.00
N ILE A 119 -14.30 -9.98 -13.37
CA ILE A 119 -13.49 -9.02 -12.59
C ILE A 119 -14.16 -8.75 -11.23
N ILE A 120 -15.46 -8.45 -11.23
CA ILE A 120 -16.20 -8.14 -9.99
C ILE A 120 -16.31 -9.37 -9.09
N ALA A 121 -16.51 -10.56 -9.67
CA ALA A 121 -16.58 -11.82 -8.91
C ALA A 121 -15.21 -12.23 -8.33
N THR A 122 -14.12 -11.97 -9.06
CA THR A 122 -12.78 -12.34 -8.63
C THR A 122 -12.24 -11.41 -7.56
N TYR A 123 -12.61 -10.13 -7.61
CA TYR A 123 -12.08 -9.09 -6.72
C TYR A 123 -13.19 -8.32 -5.98
N PRO A 124 -14.13 -9.00 -5.28
CA PRO A 124 -15.30 -8.35 -4.68
C PRO A 124 -14.94 -7.33 -3.60
N PHE A 125 -13.83 -7.54 -2.90
CA PHE A 125 -13.36 -6.65 -1.83
C PHE A 125 -12.64 -5.40 -2.32
N MET A 126 -12.28 -5.33 -3.59
CA MET A 126 -11.62 -4.17 -4.18
C MET A 126 -12.60 -3.07 -4.57
N PHE A 127 -13.89 -3.42 -4.72
CA PHE A 127 -14.93 -2.49 -5.14
C PHE A 127 -15.82 -2.07 -3.97
N PRO A 128 -16.22 -0.78 -3.90
CA PRO A 128 -17.30 -0.35 -3.02
C PRO A 128 -18.57 -1.18 -3.25
N SER A 129 -19.32 -1.47 -2.19
CA SER A 129 -20.57 -2.24 -2.28
C SER A 129 -21.55 -1.67 -3.30
N GLN A 130 -21.60 -0.35 -3.43
CA GLN A 130 -22.43 0.37 -4.39
C GLN A 130 -22.16 -0.03 -5.86
N ILE A 131 -20.89 -0.20 -6.24
CA ILE A 131 -20.51 -0.64 -7.60
C ILE A 131 -20.95 -2.09 -7.81
N THR A 132 -20.70 -2.95 -6.84
CA THR A 132 -21.06 -4.37 -6.90
C THR A 132 -22.59 -4.56 -6.98
N GLU A 133 -23.34 -3.85 -6.14
CA GLU A 133 -24.79 -3.88 -6.13
C GLU A 133 -25.39 -3.33 -7.43
N MET A 134 -24.86 -2.20 -7.91
CA MET A 134 -25.33 -1.60 -9.16
C MET A 134 -25.12 -2.54 -10.34
N TRP A 135 -23.97 -3.19 -10.42
CA TRP A 135 -23.69 -4.17 -11.45
C TRP A 135 -24.63 -5.38 -11.35
N GLN A 136 -24.72 -6.00 -10.19
CA GLN A 136 -25.48 -7.25 -9.99
C GLN A 136 -26.99 -7.04 -10.08
N GLN A 137 -27.53 -6.01 -9.42
CA GLN A 137 -28.97 -5.82 -9.31
C GLN A 137 -29.56 -5.05 -10.49
N LYS A 138 -28.88 -3.99 -10.97
CA LYS A 138 -29.43 -3.13 -11.98
C LYS A 138 -29.02 -3.57 -13.40
N ILE A 139 -27.74 -3.86 -13.64
CA ILE A 139 -27.27 -4.13 -15.01
C ILE A 139 -27.46 -5.58 -15.41
N ARG A 140 -27.08 -6.52 -14.58
CA ARG A 140 -27.21 -7.95 -14.86
C ARG A 140 -28.67 -8.40 -14.98
N ASN A 141 -29.53 -7.93 -14.06
CA ASN A 141 -30.97 -8.26 -14.11
C ASN A 141 -31.69 -7.58 -15.28
N LEU A 142 -31.30 -6.35 -15.64
CA LEU A 142 -31.83 -5.68 -16.83
C LEU A 142 -31.44 -6.41 -18.13
N ALA A 143 -30.23 -6.95 -18.21
CA ALA A 143 -29.81 -7.73 -19.37
C ALA A 143 -30.65 -8.99 -19.56
N SER A 144 -30.92 -9.75 -18.49
CA SER A 144 -31.75 -10.97 -18.53
C SER A 144 -33.21 -10.69 -18.87
N THR A 145 -33.78 -9.56 -18.41
CA THR A 145 -35.17 -9.19 -18.65
C THR A 145 -35.42 -8.72 -20.09
N LEU A 146 -34.40 -8.23 -20.80
CA LEU A 146 -34.55 -7.76 -22.19
C LEU A 146 -34.43 -8.86 -23.22
N GLU A 147 -33.71 -9.92 -22.90
CA GLU A 147 -33.67 -11.11 -23.74
C GLU A 147 -35.07 -11.77 -23.80
N THR A 148 -35.89 -11.57 -22.76
CA THR A 148 -37.21 -12.17 -22.64
C THR A 148 -38.39 -11.28 -23.09
N SER A 149 -38.23 -9.96 -23.18
CA SER A 149 -39.33 -9.05 -23.49
C SER A 149 -39.02 -8.15 -24.69
N GLY A 150 -39.70 -8.41 -25.82
CA GLY A 150 -39.55 -7.68 -27.09
C GLY A 150 -39.95 -6.19 -27.13
N SER A 151 -40.04 -5.48 -26.01
CA SER A 151 -40.42 -4.06 -25.94
C SER A 151 -39.18 -3.15 -25.87
N LYS A 152 -38.93 -2.35 -26.90
CA LYS A 152 -37.63 -1.74 -27.19
C LYS A 152 -37.38 -0.32 -26.66
N SER A 153 -38.34 0.53 -26.40
CA SER A 153 -38.09 1.97 -26.30
C SER A 153 -37.78 2.51 -24.88
N SER A 154 -38.70 2.39 -23.93
CA SER A 154 -38.55 3.04 -22.60
C SER A 154 -37.54 2.36 -21.68
N LYS A 155 -37.26 1.07 -21.88
CA LYS A 155 -36.29 0.30 -21.12
C LYS A 155 -34.83 0.61 -21.53
N TYR A 156 -34.62 1.15 -22.72
CA TYR A 156 -33.28 1.55 -23.19
C TYR A 156 -32.78 2.82 -22.51
N GLU A 157 -33.66 3.82 -22.30
CA GLU A 157 -33.30 5.06 -21.60
C GLU A 157 -32.87 4.80 -20.15
N LEU A 158 -33.62 3.97 -19.44
CA LEU A 158 -33.31 3.59 -18.07
C LEU A 158 -31.96 2.85 -17.95
N LYS A 159 -31.59 2.05 -18.96
CA LYS A 159 -30.29 1.38 -19.04
C LYS A 159 -29.14 2.34 -19.26
N LEU A 160 -29.35 3.34 -20.10
CA LEU A 160 -28.34 4.32 -20.42
C LEU A 160 -27.93 5.10 -19.18
N ASP A 161 -28.86 5.49 -18.33
CA ASP A 161 -28.59 6.26 -17.13
C ASP A 161 -27.86 5.43 -16.08
N VAL A 162 -28.29 4.19 -15.86
CA VAL A 162 -27.60 3.27 -14.92
C VAL A 162 -26.18 2.96 -15.39
N TYR A 163 -25.98 2.80 -16.69
CA TYR A 163 -24.65 2.56 -17.25
C TYR A 163 -23.75 3.80 -17.14
N LYS A 164 -24.29 4.99 -17.41
CA LYS A 164 -23.55 6.26 -17.23
C LYS A 164 -23.16 6.46 -15.76
N GLU A 165 -24.08 6.16 -14.84
CA GLU A 165 -23.83 6.24 -13.42
C GLU A 165 -22.70 5.27 -12.99
N LEU A 166 -22.75 4.00 -13.40
CA LEU A 166 -21.69 3.04 -13.14
C LEU A 166 -20.33 3.49 -13.71
N ARG A 167 -20.36 3.97 -14.96
CA ARG A 167 -19.15 4.50 -15.61
C ARG A 167 -18.56 5.67 -14.85
N SER A 168 -19.39 6.61 -14.38
CA SER A 168 -18.94 7.74 -13.56
C SER A 168 -18.29 7.27 -12.28
N MET A 169 -18.94 6.36 -11.56
CA MET A 169 -18.41 5.81 -10.31
C MET A 169 -17.06 5.09 -10.52
N ILE A 170 -16.95 4.27 -11.56
CA ILE A 170 -15.68 3.57 -11.87
C ILE A 170 -14.59 4.57 -12.26
N ASN A 171 -14.91 5.61 -13.02
CA ASN A 171 -13.95 6.64 -13.41
C ASN A 171 -13.44 7.42 -12.20
N GLU A 172 -14.33 7.83 -11.31
CA GLU A 172 -13.98 8.54 -10.08
C GLU A 172 -13.07 7.70 -9.17
N GLU A 173 -13.46 6.44 -8.96
CA GLU A 173 -12.66 5.50 -8.17
C GLU A 173 -11.29 5.23 -8.83
N TYR A 174 -11.25 4.99 -10.13
CA TYR A 174 -9.99 4.77 -10.85
C TYR A 174 -9.04 5.97 -10.70
N ILE A 175 -9.54 7.20 -10.91
CA ILE A 175 -8.74 8.43 -10.75
C ILE A 175 -8.23 8.57 -9.31
N SER A 176 -9.09 8.31 -8.33
CA SER A 176 -8.74 8.34 -6.91
C SER A 176 -7.63 7.33 -6.58
N ARG A 177 -7.74 6.10 -7.10
CA ARG A 177 -6.74 5.04 -6.89
C ARG A 177 -5.41 5.35 -7.58
N VAL A 178 -5.43 5.91 -8.78
CA VAL A 178 -4.22 6.37 -9.48
C VAL A 178 -3.51 7.47 -8.68
N LYS A 179 -4.26 8.41 -8.12
CA LYS A 179 -3.71 9.47 -7.28
C LYS A 179 -3.06 8.91 -6.02
N ASN A 180 -3.77 8.05 -5.29
CA ASN A 180 -3.24 7.38 -4.11
C ASN A 180 -1.96 6.59 -4.41
N TYR A 181 -1.93 5.83 -5.49
CA TYR A 181 -0.74 5.09 -5.91
C TYR A 181 0.46 6.01 -6.17
N ARG A 182 0.25 7.16 -6.83
CA ARG A 182 1.32 8.15 -7.04
C ARG A 182 1.84 8.74 -5.72
N GLU A 183 0.94 9.10 -4.80
CA GLU A 183 1.31 9.62 -3.48
C GLU A 183 2.13 8.60 -2.68
N LEU A 184 1.79 7.30 -2.77
CA LEU A 184 2.56 6.23 -2.14
C LEU A 184 3.95 6.05 -2.74
N LEU A 185 4.13 6.33 -4.03
CA LEU A 185 5.44 6.26 -4.68
C LEU A 185 6.34 7.44 -4.31
N GLU A 186 5.76 8.63 -4.09
CA GLU A 186 6.48 9.86 -3.78
C GLU A 186 6.82 10.01 -2.28
N SER A 187 6.07 9.36 -1.39
CA SER A 187 6.28 9.38 0.06
C SER A 187 7.45 8.50 0.51
#